data_33ed47eb709629ebb9842a2e1a6adde2
#
_entry.id   33ed47eb709629ebb9842a2e1a6adde2
#
_cell.length_a   1.000
_cell.length_b   1.000
_cell.length_c   1.000
_cell.angle_alpha   90.00
_cell.angle_beta   90.00
_cell.angle_gamma   90.00
#
_symmetry.space_group_name_H-M   'P 1'
#
loop_
_entity.id
_entity.type
_entity.pdbx_description
1 polymer ?
#
loop_
_entity_poly.entity_id
_entity_poly.type
_entity_poly.pdbx_seq_one_letter_code
_entity_poly.pdbx_strand_id
1 'polypeptide(L)'
;AEMYWSGYTVLVYSGVDRDLAFKTRNDLFTYFPDFKTDMQYQQPRYLVKVGKFVNRIEALTYYHQLKENFPSSRIIQDRFLRDGYVIPEPVTDGQQQN
;
A
#
# COMPACT_ATOMS: atom_id res chain seq x y z
N ALA A 1 6.58 -23.34 1.45
CA ALA A 1 5.31 -22.63 1.53
C ALA A 1 5.50 -21.18 1.24
N GLU A 2 4.51 -20.60 0.66
CA GLU A 2 4.59 -19.25 0.20
C GLU A 2 4.25 -18.29 1.33
N MET A 3 5.19 -17.41 1.65
CA MET A 3 4.93 -16.33 2.60
C MET A 3 4.05 -15.25 1.98
N TYR A 4 4.12 -15.13 0.68
CA TYR A 4 3.48 -14.04 -0.04
C TYR A 4 2.50 -14.61 -1.07
N TRP A 5 1.55 -13.77 -1.45
CA TRP A 5 0.70 -14.07 -2.59
C TRP A 5 0.72 -12.87 -3.52
N SER A 6 0.55 -13.14 -4.80
CA SER A 6 0.58 -12.11 -5.82
C SER A 6 -0.82 -11.66 -6.14
N GLY A 7 -0.98 -10.37 -6.30
CA GLY A 7 -2.28 -9.80 -6.62
C GLY A 7 -2.15 -8.40 -7.15
N TYR A 8 -3.12 -7.57 -6.84
CA TYR A 8 -3.21 -6.21 -7.35
C TYR A 8 -3.56 -5.26 -6.23
N THR A 9 -3.12 -4.02 -6.39
CA THR A 9 -3.51 -2.93 -5.49
C THR A 9 -3.68 -1.67 -6.32
N VAL A 10 -4.33 -0.67 -5.76
CA VAL A 10 -4.42 0.63 -6.40
C VAL A 10 -3.35 1.53 -5.79
N LEU A 11 -2.40 1.93 -6.62
CA LEU A 11 -1.34 2.85 -6.21
C LEU A 11 -1.86 4.27 -6.42
N VAL A 12 -2.06 4.98 -5.32
CA VAL A 12 -2.67 6.30 -5.35
C VAL A 12 -1.61 7.39 -5.41
N TYR A 13 -0.47 7.16 -4.77
CA TYR A 13 0.65 8.09 -4.81
C TYR A 13 1.96 7.33 -4.80
N SER A 14 2.90 7.82 -5.58
CA SER A 14 4.27 7.33 -5.57
C SER A 14 5.19 8.51 -5.83
N GLY A 15 6.03 8.83 -4.86
CA GLY A 15 6.93 9.96 -5.02
C GLY A 15 7.80 10.16 -3.80
N VAL A 16 8.63 11.19 -3.86
CA VAL A 16 9.62 11.46 -2.82
C VAL A 16 9.14 12.51 -1.80
N ASP A 17 8.00 13.10 -2.03
CA ASP A 17 7.45 14.15 -1.17
C ASP A 17 6.70 13.50 0.00
N ARG A 18 7.34 13.52 1.17
CA ARG A 18 6.77 12.93 2.36
C ARG A 18 5.45 13.57 2.76
N ASP A 19 5.39 14.89 2.71
CA ASP A 19 4.20 15.60 3.16
C ASP A 19 3.03 15.32 2.23
N LEU A 20 3.28 15.24 0.93
CA LEU A 20 2.24 14.90 -0.02
C LEU A 20 1.74 13.47 0.18
N ALA A 21 2.64 12.55 0.49
CA ALA A 21 2.25 11.17 0.79
C ALA A 21 1.32 11.11 2.01
N PHE A 22 1.68 11.83 3.08
CA PHE A 22 0.84 11.87 4.28
C PHE A 22 -0.50 12.55 4.01
N LYS A 23 -0.49 13.63 3.25
CA LYS A 23 -1.73 14.30 2.88
C LYS A 23 -2.63 13.37 2.08
N THR A 24 -2.07 12.66 1.13
CA THR A 24 -2.83 11.71 0.32
C THR A 24 -3.46 10.63 1.20
N ARG A 25 -2.68 10.08 2.14
CA ARG A 25 -3.20 9.09 3.06
C ARG A 25 -4.35 9.65 3.91
N ASN A 26 -4.16 10.88 4.42
CA ASN A 26 -5.20 11.49 5.24
C ASN A 26 -6.46 11.78 4.44
N ASP A 27 -6.31 12.21 3.20
CA ASP A 27 -7.45 12.44 2.32
C ASP A 27 -8.20 11.13 2.04
N LEU A 28 -7.45 10.04 1.89
CA LEU A 28 -8.07 8.72 1.71
C LEU A 28 -8.90 8.33 2.93
N PHE A 29 -8.40 8.57 4.13
CA PHE A 29 -9.18 8.29 5.34
C PHE A 29 -10.46 9.13 5.40
N THR A 30 -10.39 10.35 4.89
CA THR A 30 -11.55 11.25 4.89
C THR A 30 -12.59 10.85 3.85
N TYR A 31 -12.16 10.59 2.63
CA TYR A 31 -13.09 10.31 1.53
C TYR A 31 -13.52 8.85 1.46
N PHE A 32 -12.66 7.94 1.87
CA PHE A 32 -12.90 6.51 1.77
C PHE A 32 -12.51 5.80 3.06
N PRO A 33 -13.20 6.09 4.17
CA PRO A 33 -12.79 5.57 5.48
C PRO A 33 -12.84 4.04 5.59
N ASP A 34 -13.63 3.39 4.72
CA ASP A 34 -13.76 1.93 4.76
C ASP A 34 -12.71 1.22 3.90
N PHE A 35 -11.94 1.97 3.11
CA PHE A 35 -10.92 1.37 2.29
C PHE A 35 -9.67 1.08 3.11
N LYS A 36 -8.99 -0.01 2.79
CA LYS A 36 -7.74 -0.35 3.48
C LYS A 36 -6.60 0.38 2.81
N THR A 37 -6.11 1.39 3.47
CA THR A 37 -5.02 2.25 2.98
C THR A 37 -3.73 1.85 3.67
N ASP A 38 -2.67 1.73 2.87
CA ASP A 38 -1.35 1.37 3.36
C ASP A 38 -0.33 2.35 2.80
N MET A 39 0.56 2.85 3.66
CA MET A 39 1.64 3.72 3.23
C MET A 39 2.96 3.03 3.51
N GLN A 40 3.80 2.96 2.49
CA GLN A 40 5.09 2.29 2.56
C GLN A 40 6.19 3.27 2.18
N TYR A 41 7.33 3.11 2.81
CA TYR A 41 8.53 3.85 2.43
C TYR A 41 9.51 2.86 1.83
N GLN A 42 9.73 3.01 0.53
CA GLN A 42 10.74 2.22 -0.19
C GLN A 42 11.75 3.23 -0.71
N GLN A 43 12.73 3.46 0.08
CA GLN A 43 13.71 4.53 -0.07
C GLN A 43 14.14 4.70 -1.52
N PRO A 44 14.05 5.91 -2.09
CA PRO A 44 13.65 7.17 -1.44
C PRO A 44 12.16 7.53 -1.62
N ARG A 45 11.33 6.61 -2.03
CA ARG A 45 9.96 6.91 -2.44
C ARG A 45 8.96 6.51 -1.36
N TYR A 46 7.90 7.30 -1.27
CA TYR A 46 6.73 6.97 -0.48
C TYR A 46 5.65 6.44 -1.42
N LEU A 47 5.01 5.35 -1.02
CA LEU A 47 3.94 4.73 -1.79
C LEU A 47 2.68 4.70 -0.94
N VAL A 48 1.57 5.15 -1.51
CA VAL A 48 0.27 5.05 -0.84
C VAL A 48 -0.60 4.14 -1.69
N LYS A 49 -1.02 3.01 -1.11
CA LYS A 49 -1.71 1.93 -1.80
C LYS A 49 -3.05 1.66 -1.13
N VAL A 50 -4.02 1.25 -1.93
CA VAL A 50 -5.35 0.92 -1.43
C VAL A 50 -5.74 -0.48 -1.89
N GLY A 51 -6.03 -1.33 -0.91
CA GLY A 51 -6.60 -2.65 -1.14
C GLY A 51 -5.59 -3.71 -1.51
N LYS A 52 -6.03 -4.95 -1.35
CA LYS A 52 -5.27 -6.14 -1.72
C LYS A 52 -6.25 -7.04 -2.46
N PHE A 53 -6.04 -7.17 -3.76
CA PHE A 53 -7.03 -7.83 -4.61
C PHE A 53 -6.42 -9.05 -5.27
N VAL A 54 -7.21 -10.12 -5.37
CA VAL A 54 -6.76 -11.37 -5.99
C VAL A 54 -6.60 -11.20 -7.49
N ASN A 55 -7.49 -10.43 -8.11
CA ASN A 55 -7.42 -10.23 -9.54
C ASN A 55 -7.68 -8.76 -9.88
N ARG A 56 -7.37 -8.42 -11.12
CA ARG A 56 -7.43 -7.04 -11.58
C ARG A 56 -8.87 -6.51 -11.63
N ILE A 57 -9.82 -7.39 -11.87
CA ILE A 57 -11.23 -6.98 -11.97
C ILE A 57 -11.73 -6.45 -10.63
N GLU A 58 -11.34 -7.10 -9.54
CA GLU A 58 -11.71 -6.62 -8.21
C GLU A 58 -11.16 -5.23 -7.95
N ALA A 59 -9.93 -4.99 -8.39
CA ALA A 59 -9.28 -3.70 -8.19
C ALA A 59 -9.96 -2.59 -9.00
N LEU A 60 -10.55 -2.92 -10.13
CA LEU A 60 -11.13 -1.92 -11.04
C LEU A 60 -12.24 -1.11 -10.38
N THR A 61 -13.09 -1.74 -9.59
CA THR A 61 -14.18 -1.05 -8.92
C THR A 61 -13.63 0.05 -8.00
N TYR A 62 -12.59 -0.29 -7.24
CA TYR A 62 -11.97 0.66 -6.34
C TYR A 62 -11.22 1.75 -7.10
N TYR A 63 -10.53 1.34 -8.17
CA TYR A 63 -9.79 2.27 -9.00
C TYR A 63 -10.70 3.36 -9.57
N HIS A 64 -11.86 2.98 -10.08
CA HIS A 64 -12.76 3.98 -10.68
C HIS A 64 -13.26 4.97 -9.64
N GLN A 65 -13.50 4.53 -8.44
CA GLN A 65 -13.92 5.45 -7.37
C GLN A 65 -12.78 6.36 -6.93
N LEU A 66 -11.57 5.79 -6.80
CA LEU A 66 -10.42 6.54 -6.33
C LEU A 66 -9.96 7.57 -7.34
N LYS A 67 -10.07 7.26 -8.63
CA LYS A 67 -9.51 8.09 -9.68
C LYS A 67 -10.14 9.48 -9.74
N GLU A 68 -11.37 9.60 -9.28
CA GLU A 68 -12.06 10.90 -9.31
C GLU A 68 -11.40 11.91 -8.37
N ASN A 69 -10.99 11.47 -7.19
CA ASN A 69 -10.34 12.35 -6.22
C ASN A 69 -8.83 12.28 -6.30
N PHE A 70 -8.30 11.19 -6.85
CA PHE A 70 -6.85 10.96 -6.94
C PHE A 70 -6.49 10.56 -8.37
N PRO A 71 -6.38 11.54 -9.27
CA PRO A 71 -6.24 11.25 -10.72
C PRO A 71 -4.98 10.47 -11.08
N SER A 72 -3.95 10.48 -10.25
CA SER A 72 -2.72 9.72 -10.52
C SER A 72 -2.84 8.25 -10.14
N SER A 73 -4.00 7.81 -9.66
CA SER A 73 -4.20 6.42 -9.26
C SER A 73 -4.05 5.47 -10.44
N ARG A 74 -3.46 4.30 -10.16
CA ARG A 74 -3.35 3.24 -11.15
C ARG A 74 -3.31 1.89 -10.47
N ILE A 75 -3.75 0.88 -11.18
CA ILE A 75 -3.69 -0.49 -10.68
C ILE A 75 -2.31 -1.05 -11.00
N ILE A 76 -1.68 -1.65 -9.99
CA ILE A 76 -0.39 -2.31 -10.16
C ILE A 76 -0.45 -3.72 -9.62
N GLN A 77 0.42 -4.57 -10.13
CA GLN A 77 0.66 -5.88 -9.52
C GLN A 77 1.49 -5.67 -8.25
N ASP A 78 1.24 -6.51 -7.26
CA ASP A 78 1.96 -6.39 -6.00
C ASP A 78 1.98 -7.75 -5.32
N ARG A 79 2.79 -7.85 -4.29
CA ARG A 79 2.89 -9.05 -3.47
C ARG A 79 2.53 -8.70 -2.05
N PHE A 80 1.77 -9.58 -1.43
CA PHE A 80 1.25 -9.35 -0.09
C PHE A 80 1.62 -10.50 0.83
N LEU A 81 1.91 -10.16 2.07
CA LEU A 81 2.17 -11.16 3.07
C LEU A 81 0.88 -11.92 3.34
N ARG A 82 0.97 -13.24 3.49
CA ARG A 82 -0.21 -14.04 3.82
C ARG A 82 -0.72 -13.65 5.19
N ASP A 83 -2.03 -13.65 5.32
CA ASP A 83 -2.66 -13.38 6.61
C ASP A 83 -2.14 -14.34 7.65
N GLY A 84 -1.83 -13.80 8.80
CA GLY A 84 -1.34 -14.61 9.91
C GLY A 84 0.14 -14.93 9.87
N TYR A 85 0.82 -14.63 8.77
CA TYR A 85 2.26 -14.84 8.72
C TYR A 85 2.97 -13.71 9.44
N VAL A 86 3.92 -14.07 10.29
CA VAL A 86 4.71 -13.10 11.04
C VAL A 86 6.15 -13.22 10.59
N ILE A 87 6.73 -12.14 10.11
CA ILE A 87 8.13 -12.11 9.72
C ILE A 87 8.96 -12.08 11.00
N PRO A 88 9.86 -13.07 11.20
CA PRO A 88 10.71 -13.04 12.38
C PRO A 88 11.58 -11.79 12.36
N GLU A 89 11.72 -11.17 13.52
CA GLU A 89 12.59 -10.02 13.64
C GLU A 89 14.03 -10.44 13.39
N PRO A 90 14.77 -9.69 12.59
CA PRO A 90 16.19 -10.01 12.44
C PRO A 90 16.88 -9.81 13.79
N VAL A 91 17.81 -10.69 14.08
CA VAL A 91 18.65 -10.51 15.25
C VAL A 91 19.62 -9.39 14.91
N THR A 92 19.47 -8.30 15.59
CA THR A 92 20.36 -7.17 15.35
C THR A 92 21.21 -7.00 16.57
N ASP A 93 22.29 -6.53 16.31
CA ASP A 93 23.10 -6.19 17.35
C ASP A 93 22.59 -5.03 18.03
N GLY A 94 21.99 -5.00 18.50
CA GLY A 94 21.39 -4.22 18.93
C GLY A 94 20.45 -4.02 18.95
N GLN A 95 20.25 -4.57 18.59
CA GLN A 95 19.51 -4.38 18.50
C GLN A 95 19.53 -4.19 19.13
N GLN A 96 20.17 -4.62 19.20
CA GLN A 96 20.57 -4.58 19.49
C GLN A 96 21.14 -4.02 19.99
N GLN A 97 21.45 -3.94 20.28
CA GLN A 97 22.16 -3.53 20.46
C GLN A 97 22.58 -2.92 20.68
N ASN A 98 22.86 -2.75 20.94
CA ASN A 98 23.40 -2.35 20.86
C ASN A 98 23.37 -1.93 21.04
#